data_a2f02b86551b3ab6356e98f58c97d957
#
_entry.id   a2f02b86551b3ab6356e98f58c97d957
#
_cell.length_a   1.000
_cell.length_b   1.000
_cell.length_c   1.000
_cell.angle_alpha   90.00
_cell.angle_beta   90.00
_cell.angle_gamma   90.00
#
_symmetry.space_group_name_H-M   'P 1'
#
loop_
_entity.id
_entity.type
_entity.pdbx_description
1 polymer ?
#
loop_
_entity_poly.entity_id
_entity_poly.type
_entity_poly.pdbx_seq_one_letter_code
_entity_poly.pdbx_strand_id
1 'polypeptide(L)'
;MQTAIETSAPAATSRCVPRWWWLAAFLVVAIAGYSLRYVFLGERAYVPELAASFRSRPLTLLAHTLFGPIALVLGLVNLLPAKRKSPRWAAHRWTGRVYLISALALGSAGLSLALHAAGGPGARAGFILLAVGTLGTAAQAYRAIKRHNVRQHREWMLRSYALVFAAVMLRIWMPILIIAHQGQFLPAYRWVAWLSWVPNALFAEWIIRRGWRPVYVLPDSFESSAI
;
A
#
# COMPACT_ATOMS: atom_id res chain seq x y z
N MET A 1 -14.61 -5.48 -60.22
CA MET A 1 -13.43 -4.74 -59.74
C MET A 1 -13.76 -4.29 -58.31
N GLN A 2 -13.50 -5.20 -57.33
CA GLN A 2 -13.80 -4.96 -55.90
C GLN A 2 -12.47 -4.53 -55.26
N THR A 3 -12.41 -3.28 -54.86
CA THR A 3 -11.30 -2.71 -54.08
C THR A 3 -11.43 -3.20 -52.64
N ALA A 4 -10.58 -4.10 -52.22
CA ALA A 4 -10.43 -4.51 -50.84
C ALA A 4 -9.89 -3.32 -50.01
N ILE A 5 -10.74 -2.82 -49.10
CA ILE A 5 -10.31 -1.87 -48.07
C ILE A 5 -9.53 -2.67 -47.03
N GLU A 6 -8.19 -2.62 -47.09
CA GLU A 6 -7.32 -3.09 -46.02
C GLU A 6 -7.54 -2.17 -44.80
N THR A 7 -8.34 -2.64 -43.84
CA THR A 7 -8.40 -2.04 -42.53
C THR A 7 -7.10 -2.36 -41.78
N SER A 8 -6.16 -1.45 -41.82
CA SER A 8 -4.95 -1.51 -41.02
C SER A 8 -5.31 -1.56 -39.54
N ALA A 9 -5.01 -2.68 -38.89
CA ALA A 9 -5.16 -2.83 -37.46
C ALA A 9 -4.35 -1.74 -36.74
N PRO A 10 -4.92 -1.05 -35.74
CA PRO A 10 -4.20 -0.01 -35.01
C PRO A 10 -2.98 -0.61 -34.34
N ALA A 11 -1.82 -0.02 -34.64
CA ALA A 11 -0.54 -0.42 -34.06
C ALA A 11 -0.64 -0.51 -32.53
N ALA A 12 -0.22 -1.65 -31.98
CA ALA A 12 -0.18 -1.87 -30.54
C ALA A 12 0.80 -0.87 -29.92
N THR A 13 0.29 0.25 -29.39
CA THR A 13 1.10 1.22 -28.68
C THR A 13 1.69 0.54 -27.43
N SER A 14 2.99 0.33 -27.43
CA SER A 14 3.74 -0.09 -26.24
C SER A 14 3.62 1.02 -25.20
N ARG A 15 2.70 0.86 -24.25
CA ARG A 15 2.47 1.86 -23.19
C ARG A 15 3.58 1.73 -22.17
N CYS A 16 4.50 2.67 -22.18
CA CYS A 16 5.55 2.79 -21.17
C CYS A 16 4.94 3.03 -19.78
N VAL A 17 5.56 2.43 -18.77
CA VAL A 17 5.25 2.69 -17.36
C VAL A 17 5.50 4.18 -17.09
N PRO A 18 4.56 4.92 -16.49
CA PRO A 18 4.71 6.35 -16.27
C PRO A 18 5.88 6.67 -15.33
N ARG A 19 6.54 7.81 -15.52
CA ARG A 19 7.76 8.20 -14.77
C ARG A 19 7.52 8.24 -13.25
N TRP A 20 6.34 8.67 -12.80
CA TRP A 20 5.99 8.68 -11.38
C TRP A 20 5.99 7.31 -10.73
N TRP A 21 5.75 6.24 -11.50
CA TRP A 21 5.78 4.88 -10.98
C TRP A 21 7.20 4.46 -10.56
N TRP A 22 8.22 4.88 -11.31
CA TRP A 22 9.62 4.61 -10.96
C TRP A 22 10.03 5.34 -9.69
N LEU A 23 9.56 6.58 -9.49
CA LEU A 23 9.74 7.30 -8.23
C LEU A 23 9.07 6.56 -7.08
N ALA A 24 7.83 6.13 -7.26
CA ALA A 24 7.12 5.35 -6.23
C ALA A 24 7.84 4.02 -5.94
N ALA A 25 8.34 3.32 -6.96
CA ALA A 25 9.11 2.09 -6.80
C ALA A 25 10.40 2.31 -6.03
N PHE A 26 11.14 3.37 -6.36
CA PHE A 26 12.35 3.76 -5.64
C PHE A 26 12.05 4.03 -4.15
N LEU A 27 11.06 4.86 -3.86
CA LEU A 27 10.67 5.19 -2.48
C LEU A 27 10.25 3.93 -1.71
N VAL A 28 9.45 3.07 -2.33
CA VAL A 28 8.98 1.81 -1.73
C VAL A 28 10.15 0.89 -1.39
N VAL A 29 11.09 0.69 -2.31
CA VAL A 29 12.26 -0.18 -2.09
C VAL A 29 13.18 0.43 -1.04
N ALA A 30 13.44 1.73 -1.10
CA ALA A 30 14.27 2.43 -0.12
C ALA A 30 13.69 2.33 1.31
N ILE A 31 12.39 2.55 1.45
CA ILE A 31 11.71 2.49 2.75
C ILE A 31 11.58 1.05 3.25
N ALA A 32 11.33 0.09 2.36
CA ALA A 32 11.32 -1.32 2.72
C ALA A 32 12.70 -1.76 3.25
N GLY A 33 13.78 -1.43 2.54
CA GLY A 33 15.15 -1.69 2.97
C GLY A 33 15.50 -1.01 4.30
N TYR A 34 15.18 0.27 4.45
CA TYR A 34 15.38 1.01 5.69
C TYR A 34 14.63 0.37 6.88
N SER A 35 13.47 -0.22 6.66
CA SER A 35 12.69 -0.87 7.71
C SER A 35 13.36 -2.15 8.22
N LEU A 36 14.15 -2.83 7.40
CA LEU A 36 14.88 -4.03 7.79
C LEU A 36 15.94 -3.78 8.86
N ARG A 37 16.34 -2.52 9.09
CA ARG A 37 17.27 -2.15 10.17
C ARG A 37 16.79 -2.65 11.54
N TYR A 38 15.49 -2.69 11.78
CA TYR A 38 14.91 -3.19 13.04
C TYR A 38 15.13 -4.70 13.21
N VAL A 39 15.22 -5.43 12.11
CA VAL A 39 15.50 -6.87 12.12
C VAL A 39 16.99 -7.14 12.37
N PHE A 40 17.88 -6.38 11.69
CA PHE A 40 19.32 -6.63 11.74
C PHE A 40 20.03 -5.95 12.93
N LEU A 41 19.60 -4.76 13.33
CA LEU A 41 20.22 -3.97 14.40
C LEU A 41 19.48 -4.10 15.74
N GLY A 42 18.26 -4.66 15.75
CA GLY A 42 17.44 -4.83 16.93
C GLY A 42 17.25 -3.50 17.68
N GLU A 43 17.51 -3.50 18.98
CA GLU A 43 17.32 -2.33 19.84
C GLU A 43 18.19 -1.11 19.49
N ARG A 44 19.32 -1.31 18.80
CA ARG A 44 20.18 -0.21 18.32
C ARG A 44 19.49 0.67 17.28
N ALA A 45 18.47 0.14 16.62
CA ALA A 45 17.66 0.87 15.64
C ALA A 45 16.50 1.64 16.26
N TYR A 46 16.20 1.45 17.55
CA TYR A 46 15.03 2.06 18.18
C TYR A 46 15.23 3.56 18.36
N VAL A 47 14.19 4.31 18.03
CA VAL A 47 14.10 5.72 18.36
C VAL A 47 13.90 5.84 19.87
N PRO A 48 14.66 6.68 20.59
CA PRO A 48 14.63 6.75 22.06
C PRO A 48 13.24 6.90 22.64
N GLU A 49 12.40 7.76 22.03
CA GLU A 49 11.04 8.06 22.48
C GLU A 49 10.06 6.89 22.33
N LEU A 50 10.40 5.92 21.48
CA LEU A 50 9.59 4.72 21.23
C LEU A 50 10.19 3.45 21.81
N ALA A 51 11.44 3.49 22.31
CA ALA A 51 12.19 2.33 22.73
C ALA A 51 11.47 1.51 23.82
N ALA A 52 10.87 2.17 24.81
CA ALA A 52 10.12 1.48 25.88
C ALA A 52 8.92 0.70 25.31
N SER A 53 8.17 1.29 24.39
CA SER A 53 7.03 0.63 23.72
C SER A 53 7.48 -0.55 22.87
N PHE A 54 8.61 -0.45 22.20
CA PHE A 54 9.14 -1.50 21.32
C PHE A 54 9.71 -2.67 22.14
N ARG A 55 10.45 -2.39 23.21
CA ARG A 55 10.97 -3.43 24.13
C ARG A 55 9.86 -4.24 24.80
N SER A 56 8.76 -3.63 25.12
CA SER A 56 7.62 -4.34 25.74
C SER A 56 6.89 -5.28 24.77
N ARG A 57 7.13 -5.18 23.45
CA ARG A 57 6.43 -5.95 22.41
C ARG A 57 7.35 -6.36 21.26
N PRO A 58 8.44 -7.10 21.52
CA PRO A 58 9.45 -7.40 20.51
C PRO A 58 8.88 -8.22 19.34
N LEU A 59 8.04 -9.23 19.61
CA LEU A 59 7.42 -10.05 18.57
C LEU A 59 6.44 -9.25 17.68
N THR A 60 5.70 -8.35 18.29
CA THR A 60 4.77 -7.47 17.54
C THR A 60 5.54 -6.51 16.64
N LEU A 61 6.62 -5.92 17.16
CA LEU A 61 7.49 -5.06 16.36
C LEU A 61 8.15 -5.85 15.22
N LEU A 62 8.66 -7.05 15.49
CA LEU A 62 9.26 -7.93 14.50
C LEU A 62 8.25 -8.26 13.38
N ALA A 63 7.03 -8.65 13.75
CA ALA A 63 5.98 -8.92 12.77
C ALA A 63 5.66 -7.67 11.92
N HIS A 64 5.51 -6.50 12.56
CA HIS A 64 5.26 -5.24 11.86
C HIS A 64 6.38 -4.88 10.88
N THR A 65 7.63 -5.01 11.30
CA THR A 65 8.81 -4.65 10.50
C THR A 65 9.15 -5.67 9.42
N LEU A 66 8.70 -6.91 9.54
CA LEU A 66 8.88 -7.95 8.54
C LEU A 66 7.76 -7.91 7.48
N PHE A 67 6.50 -7.91 7.91
CA PHE A 67 5.36 -7.94 6.99
C PHE A 67 5.08 -6.59 6.32
N GLY A 68 5.48 -5.49 6.94
CA GLY A 68 5.33 -4.14 6.35
C GLY A 68 6.05 -3.98 5.01
N PRO A 69 7.37 -4.22 4.92
CA PRO A 69 8.11 -4.21 3.66
C PRO A 69 7.56 -5.15 2.61
N ILE A 70 7.17 -6.38 2.99
CA ILE A 70 6.58 -7.35 2.08
C ILE A 70 5.27 -6.81 1.49
N ALA A 71 4.36 -6.31 2.33
CA ALA A 71 3.12 -5.72 1.86
C ALA A 71 3.38 -4.48 0.98
N LEU A 72 4.33 -3.64 1.35
CA LEU A 72 4.64 -2.41 0.62
C LEU A 72 5.14 -2.70 -0.80
N VAL A 73 6.09 -3.64 -0.94
CA VAL A 73 6.67 -4.01 -2.24
C VAL A 73 5.66 -4.79 -3.09
N LEU A 74 5.04 -5.82 -2.53
CA LEU A 74 4.10 -6.66 -3.28
C LEU A 74 2.82 -5.91 -3.67
N GLY A 75 2.38 -4.97 -2.84
CA GLY A 75 1.25 -4.10 -3.18
C GLY A 75 1.54 -3.26 -4.42
N LEU A 76 2.72 -2.65 -4.52
CA LEU A 76 3.13 -1.89 -5.70
C LEU A 76 3.20 -2.77 -6.96
N VAL A 77 3.79 -3.96 -6.84
CA VAL A 77 3.87 -4.93 -7.95
C VAL A 77 2.47 -5.34 -8.43
N ASN A 78 1.54 -5.54 -7.50
CA ASN A 78 0.17 -5.94 -7.82
C ASN A 78 -0.70 -4.81 -8.43
N LEU A 79 -0.27 -3.56 -8.35
CA LEU A 79 -0.91 -2.46 -9.10
C LEU A 79 -0.60 -2.55 -10.61
N LEU A 80 0.43 -3.30 -11.02
CA LEU A 80 0.71 -3.56 -12.42
C LEU A 80 -0.33 -4.55 -12.98
N PRO A 81 -0.90 -4.29 -14.16
CA PRO A 81 -1.92 -5.14 -14.74
C PRO A 81 -1.35 -6.50 -15.15
N ALA A 82 -2.10 -7.55 -14.84
CA ALA A 82 -1.82 -8.90 -15.32
C ALA A 82 -2.97 -9.36 -16.22
N LYS A 83 -2.66 -9.70 -17.48
CA LYS A 83 -3.65 -10.26 -18.39
C LYS A 83 -3.98 -11.70 -17.98
N ARG A 84 -5.27 -12.06 -17.94
CA ARG A 84 -5.73 -13.44 -17.76
C ARG A 84 -5.05 -14.34 -18.81
N LYS A 85 -4.62 -15.54 -18.41
CA LYS A 85 -3.87 -16.51 -19.23
C LYS A 85 -2.41 -16.13 -19.59
N SER A 86 -1.88 -15.01 -19.07
CA SER A 86 -0.44 -14.72 -19.18
C SER A 86 0.34 -15.38 -18.02
N PRO A 87 1.66 -15.64 -18.17
CA PRO A 87 2.50 -16.09 -17.04
C PRO A 87 2.44 -15.11 -15.85
N ARG A 88 2.28 -13.81 -16.11
CA ARG A 88 2.09 -12.78 -15.07
C ARG A 88 0.80 -12.95 -14.27
N TRP A 89 -0.21 -13.62 -14.79
CA TRP A 89 -1.45 -13.88 -14.08
C TRP A 89 -1.27 -14.83 -12.89
N ALA A 90 -0.49 -15.90 -13.06
CA ALA A 90 -0.14 -16.80 -11.95
C ALA A 90 0.67 -16.04 -10.87
N ALA A 91 1.68 -15.27 -11.29
CA ALA A 91 2.47 -14.43 -10.39
C ALA A 91 1.59 -13.42 -9.62
N HIS A 92 0.69 -12.69 -10.31
CA HIS A 92 -0.24 -11.76 -9.68
C HIS A 92 -1.12 -12.42 -8.60
N ARG A 93 -1.60 -13.63 -8.86
CA ARG A 93 -2.41 -14.38 -7.89
C ARG A 93 -1.60 -14.76 -6.64
N TRP A 94 -0.36 -15.19 -6.80
CA TRP A 94 0.50 -15.58 -5.69
C TRP A 94 0.96 -14.35 -4.90
N THR A 95 1.50 -13.33 -5.57
CA THR A 95 1.92 -12.09 -4.92
C THR A 95 0.75 -11.38 -4.25
N GLY A 96 -0.46 -11.45 -4.84
CA GLY A 96 -1.69 -10.92 -4.23
C GLY A 96 -2.09 -11.64 -2.95
N ARG A 97 -1.95 -12.97 -2.88
CA ARG A 97 -2.21 -13.73 -1.64
C ARG A 97 -1.20 -13.37 -0.56
N VAL A 98 0.10 -13.33 -0.91
CA VAL A 98 1.16 -12.96 0.02
C VAL A 98 0.95 -11.53 0.51
N TYR A 99 0.57 -10.60 -0.39
CA TYR A 99 0.20 -9.23 -0.01
C TYR A 99 -0.92 -9.20 1.03
N LEU A 100 -2.03 -9.90 0.79
CA LEU A 100 -3.17 -9.90 1.71
C LEU A 100 -2.81 -10.47 3.08
N ILE A 101 -2.08 -11.58 3.12
CA ILE A 101 -1.58 -12.16 4.37
C ILE A 101 -0.68 -11.17 5.10
N SER A 102 0.24 -10.53 4.37
CA SER A 102 1.15 -9.54 4.93
C SER A 102 0.42 -8.29 5.42
N ALA A 103 -0.60 -7.81 4.70
CA ALA A 103 -1.41 -6.67 5.11
C ALA A 103 -2.23 -6.97 6.38
N LEU A 104 -2.76 -8.19 6.52
CA LEU A 104 -3.46 -8.62 7.72
C LEU A 104 -2.49 -8.74 8.92
N ALA A 105 -1.33 -9.37 8.73
CA ALA A 105 -0.31 -9.47 9.77
C ALA A 105 0.22 -8.08 10.20
N LEU A 106 0.52 -7.21 9.21
CA LEU A 106 0.93 -5.82 9.42
C LEU A 106 -0.13 -5.03 10.19
N GLY A 107 -1.40 -5.14 9.77
CA GLY A 107 -2.51 -4.44 10.42
C GLY A 107 -2.74 -4.90 11.85
N SER A 108 -2.68 -6.20 12.12
CA SER A 108 -2.83 -6.77 13.46
C SER A 108 -1.68 -6.34 14.38
N ALA A 109 -0.44 -6.47 13.90
CA ALA A 109 0.74 -6.00 14.63
C ALA A 109 0.70 -4.47 14.84
N GLY A 110 0.32 -3.72 13.80
CA GLY A 110 0.14 -2.27 13.84
C GLY A 110 -0.90 -1.83 14.86
N LEU A 111 -2.02 -2.55 14.97
CA LEU A 111 -3.07 -2.29 15.97
C LEU A 111 -2.52 -2.48 17.39
N SER A 112 -1.80 -3.56 17.65
CA SER A 112 -1.17 -3.80 18.95
C SER A 112 -0.17 -2.70 19.32
N LEU A 113 0.65 -2.23 18.37
CA LEU A 113 1.58 -1.11 18.58
C LEU A 113 0.83 0.22 18.79
N ALA A 114 -0.24 0.45 18.03
CA ALA A 114 -1.03 1.68 18.08
C ALA A 114 -1.70 1.92 19.43
N LEU A 115 -2.19 0.85 20.08
CA LEU A 115 -2.79 0.91 21.42
C LEU A 115 -1.83 1.47 22.48
N HIS A 116 -0.52 1.34 22.25
CA HIS A 116 0.54 1.76 23.17
C HIS A 116 1.44 2.85 22.52
N ALA A 117 0.96 3.49 21.44
CA ALA A 117 1.72 4.52 20.77
C ALA A 117 1.97 5.71 21.69
N ALA A 118 3.18 6.28 21.60
CA ALA A 118 3.54 7.54 22.23
C ALA A 118 2.71 8.71 21.66
N GLY A 119 2.83 9.89 22.23
CA GLY A 119 2.16 11.10 21.70
C GLY A 119 0.71 11.27 22.17
N GLY A 120 0.20 10.37 23.05
CA GLY A 120 -1.11 10.52 23.68
C GLY A 120 -2.31 10.03 22.85
N PRO A 121 -3.56 10.34 23.28
CA PRO A 121 -4.77 9.78 22.69
C PRO A 121 -4.93 10.09 21.20
N GLY A 122 -4.56 11.28 20.76
CA GLY A 122 -4.66 11.71 19.35
C GLY A 122 -3.78 10.87 18.41
N ALA A 123 -2.53 10.58 18.80
CA ALA A 123 -1.65 9.71 18.01
C ALA A 123 -2.14 8.27 18.01
N ARG A 124 -2.59 7.77 19.17
CA ARG A 124 -3.18 6.42 19.28
C ARG A 124 -4.38 6.27 18.36
N ALA A 125 -5.33 7.21 18.40
CA ALA A 125 -6.50 7.18 17.53
C ALA A 125 -6.12 7.15 16.05
N GLY A 126 -5.17 7.99 15.60
CA GLY A 126 -4.71 8.01 14.21
C GLY A 126 -4.14 6.67 13.75
N PHE A 127 -3.26 6.05 14.55
CA PHE A 127 -2.66 4.76 14.20
C PHE A 127 -3.64 3.59 14.37
N ILE A 128 -4.56 3.63 15.34
CA ILE A 128 -5.63 2.61 15.47
C ILE A 128 -6.52 2.63 14.23
N LEU A 129 -6.95 3.81 13.78
CA LEU A 129 -7.79 3.93 12.59
C LEU A 129 -7.05 3.47 11.32
N LEU A 130 -5.76 3.78 11.20
CA LEU A 130 -4.92 3.25 10.12
C LEU A 130 -4.87 1.72 10.14
N ALA A 131 -4.64 1.11 11.31
CA ALA A 131 -4.55 -0.34 11.45
C ALA A 131 -5.89 -1.02 11.14
N VAL A 132 -7.00 -0.53 11.71
CA VAL A 132 -8.35 -1.03 11.45
C VAL A 132 -8.74 -0.85 9.99
N GLY A 133 -8.43 0.31 9.40
CA GLY A 133 -8.64 0.57 7.97
C GLY A 133 -7.86 -0.41 7.09
N THR A 134 -6.60 -0.70 7.43
CA THR A 134 -5.76 -1.67 6.70
C THR A 134 -6.38 -3.07 6.77
N LEU A 135 -6.77 -3.54 7.95
CA LEU A 135 -7.45 -4.82 8.14
C LEU A 135 -8.77 -4.90 7.37
N GLY A 136 -9.60 -3.86 7.49
CA GLY A 136 -10.91 -3.79 6.86
C GLY A 136 -10.84 -3.78 5.34
N THR A 137 -9.96 -2.95 4.76
CA THR A 137 -9.80 -2.87 3.31
C THR A 137 -9.21 -4.15 2.70
N ALA A 138 -8.23 -4.78 3.36
CA ALA A 138 -7.68 -6.08 2.94
C ALA A 138 -8.76 -7.18 2.99
N ALA A 139 -9.57 -7.23 4.06
CA ALA A 139 -10.66 -8.18 4.17
C ALA A 139 -11.74 -7.98 3.10
N GLN A 140 -12.10 -6.74 2.80
CA GLN A 140 -13.07 -6.42 1.74
C GLN A 140 -12.53 -6.75 0.34
N ALA A 141 -11.24 -6.51 0.09
CA ALA A 141 -10.60 -6.91 -1.16
C ALA A 141 -10.66 -8.43 -1.36
N TYR A 142 -10.39 -9.20 -0.30
CA TYR A 142 -10.51 -10.65 -0.32
C TYR A 142 -11.96 -11.12 -0.55
N ARG A 143 -12.93 -10.53 0.16
CA ARG A 143 -14.36 -10.85 -0.01
C ARG A 143 -14.84 -10.56 -1.43
N ALA A 144 -14.44 -9.44 -2.01
CA ALA A 144 -14.82 -9.05 -3.36
C ALA A 144 -14.32 -10.05 -4.42
N ILE A 145 -13.05 -10.49 -4.32
CA ILE A 145 -12.52 -11.49 -5.28
C ILE A 145 -13.14 -12.87 -5.10
N LYS A 146 -13.49 -13.26 -3.88
CA LYS A 146 -14.23 -14.52 -3.62
C LYS A 146 -15.64 -14.49 -4.22
N ARG A 147 -16.25 -13.32 -4.35
CA ARG A 147 -17.54 -13.11 -5.02
C ARG A 147 -17.40 -12.87 -6.52
N HIS A 148 -16.22 -13.09 -7.09
CA HIS A 148 -15.89 -12.83 -8.50
C HIS A 148 -16.11 -11.36 -8.96
N ASN A 149 -16.28 -10.41 -8.04
CA ASN A 149 -16.43 -9.00 -8.35
C ASN A 149 -15.05 -8.33 -8.49
N VAL A 150 -14.48 -8.44 -9.69
CA VAL A 150 -13.13 -7.92 -10.00
C VAL A 150 -13.05 -6.40 -9.86
N ARG A 151 -14.13 -5.66 -10.24
CA ARG A 151 -14.17 -4.20 -10.10
C ARG A 151 -14.04 -3.82 -8.63
N GLN A 152 -14.88 -4.37 -7.77
CA GLN A 152 -14.88 -4.08 -6.35
C GLN A 152 -13.57 -4.52 -5.69
N HIS A 153 -12.99 -5.66 -6.11
CA HIS A 153 -11.69 -6.10 -5.66
C HIS A 153 -10.60 -5.06 -5.96
N ARG A 154 -10.54 -4.52 -7.18
CA ARG A 154 -9.57 -3.48 -7.57
C ARG A 154 -9.71 -2.22 -6.70
N GLU A 155 -10.94 -1.76 -6.49
CA GLU A 155 -11.22 -0.59 -5.66
C GLU A 155 -10.75 -0.79 -4.21
N TRP A 156 -11.03 -1.96 -3.62
CA TRP A 156 -10.58 -2.27 -2.26
C TRP A 156 -9.06 -2.49 -2.17
N MET A 157 -8.44 -3.08 -3.18
CA MET A 157 -6.98 -3.19 -3.24
C MET A 157 -6.29 -1.84 -3.31
N LEU A 158 -6.86 -0.87 -4.05
CA LEU A 158 -6.31 0.49 -4.10
C LEU A 158 -6.42 1.19 -2.74
N ARG A 159 -7.57 1.07 -2.05
CA ARG A 159 -7.76 1.58 -0.68
C ARG A 159 -6.76 0.94 0.28
N SER A 160 -6.63 -0.38 0.24
CA SER A 160 -5.68 -1.12 1.07
C SER A 160 -4.24 -0.66 0.85
N TYR A 161 -3.83 -0.53 -0.41
CA TYR A 161 -2.47 -0.10 -0.72
C TYR A 161 -2.20 1.35 -0.33
N ALA A 162 -3.17 2.25 -0.47
CA ALA A 162 -3.06 3.64 -0.02
C ALA A 162 -2.77 3.74 1.48
N LEU A 163 -3.38 2.84 2.30
CA LEU A 163 -3.11 2.77 3.73
C LEU A 163 -1.74 2.14 4.04
N VAL A 164 -1.33 1.10 3.32
CA VAL A 164 0.02 0.51 3.45
C VAL A 164 1.10 1.51 3.04
N PHE A 165 0.83 2.35 2.04
CA PHE A 165 1.73 3.41 1.58
C PHE A 165 1.96 4.51 2.65
N ALA A 166 1.16 4.53 3.72
CA ALA A 166 1.41 5.35 4.89
C ALA A 166 2.83 5.16 5.46
N ALA A 167 3.42 3.99 5.28
CA ALA A 167 4.80 3.71 5.69
C ALA A 167 5.83 4.62 4.97
N VAL A 168 5.60 4.95 3.70
CA VAL A 168 6.43 5.90 2.93
C VAL A 168 6.17 7.31 3.40
N MET A 169 4.90 7.71 3.47
CA MET A 169 4.51 9.07 3.84
C MET A 169 4.93 9.43 5.27
N LEU A 170 4.87 8.49 6.20
CA LEU A 170 5.34 8.69 7.57
C LEU A 170 6.82 9.11 7.59
N ARG A 171 7.63 8.46 6.77
CA ARG A 171 9.08 8.73 6.71
C ARG A 171 9.42 10.03 5.97
N ILE A 172 8.54 10.47 5.10
CA ILE A 172 8.65 11.78 4.44
C ILE A 172 8.20 12.88 5.40
N TRP A 173 7.04 12.72 6.03
CA TRP A 173 6.48 13.74 6.91
C TRP A 173 7.23 13.89 8.24
N MET A 174 7.75 12.79 8.79
CA MET A 174 8.36 12.83 10.13
C MET A 174 9.51 13.84 10.25
N PRO A 175 10.55 13.86 9.38
CA PRO A 175 11.61 14.86 9.46
C PRO A 175 11.10 16.28 9.24
N ILE A 176 10.15 16.48 8.32
CA ILE A 176 9.55 17.79 8.06
C ILE A 176 8.84 18.31 9.32
N LEU A 177 8.05 17.45 9.97
CA LEU A 177 7.33 17.81 11.18
C LEU A 177 8.26 18.02 12.39
N ILE A 178 9.34 17.25 12.50
CA ILE A 178 10.36 17.47 13.56
C ILE A 178 10.97 18.86 13.40
N ILE A 179 11.33 19.25 12.18
CA ILE A 179 11.87 20.61 11.91
C ILE A 179 10.82 21.67 12.25
N ALA A 180 9.58 21.49 11.81
CA ALA A 180 8.48 22.42 12.08
C ALA A 180 8.17 22.58 13.59
N HIS A 181 8.41 21.54 14.37
CA HIS A 181 8.23 21.55 15.83
C HIS A 181 9.55 21.73 16.59
N GLN A 182 10.52 22.44 16.01
CA GLN A 182 11.78 22.83 16.67
C GLN A 182 12.55 21.62 17.27
N GLY A 183 12.59 20.51 16.57
CA GLY A 183 13.29 19.30 16.99
C GLY A 183 12.48 18.37 17.94
N GLN A 184 11.27 18.75 18.31
CA GLN A 184 10.45 17.97 19.25
C GLN A 184 9.78 16.77 18.55
N PHE A 185 10.14 15.55 18.96
CA PHE A 185 9.61 14.31 18.36
C PHE A 185 8.13 14.10 18.66
N LEU A 186 7.68 14.20 19.91
CA LEU A 186 6.30 13.85 20.28
C LEU A 186 5.22 14.74 19.64
N PRO A 187 5.35 16.06 19.55
CA PRO A 187 4.41 16.88 18.76
C PRO A 187 4.38 16.47 17.28
N ALA A 188 5.54 16.28 16.65
CA ALA A 188 5.64 15.81 15.28
C ALA A 188 4.95 14.43 15.09
N TYR A 189 5.14 13.51 16.04
CA TYR A 189 4.56 12.18 16.02
C TYR A 189 3.02 12.18 16.12
N ARG A 190 2.41 13.15 16.81
CA ARG A 190 0.95 13.34 16.84
C ARG A 190 0.38 13.69 15.47
N TRP A 191 1.04 14.62 14.75
CA TRP A 191 0.61 15.01 13.41
C TRP A 191 0.85 13.92 12.38
N VAL A 192 1.99 13.25 12.41
CA VAL A 192 2.31 12.22 11.45
C VAL A 192 1.37 11.02 11.56
N ALA A 193 0.79 10.76 12.74
CA ALA A 193 -0.20 9.71 12.93
C ALA A 193 -1.44 9.86 12.02
N TRP A 194 -1.71 11.07 11.52
CA TRP A 194 -2.80 11.38 10.60
C TRP A 194 -2.31 11.69 9.20
N LEU A 195 -1.29 12.52 9.07
CA LEU A 195 -0.78 12.97 7.77
C LEU A 195 -0.14 11.83 6.96
N SER A 196 0.28 10.75 7.60
CA SER A 196 0.86 9.61 6.91
C SER A 196 -0.15 8.85 6.03
N TRP A 197 -1.43 8.83 6.36
CA TRP A 197 -2.40 7.99 5.68
C TRP A 197 -3.68 8.69 5.21
N VAL A 198 -4.14 9.73 5.91
CA VAL A 198 -5.39 10.42 5.55
C VAL A 198 -5.33 11.01 4.15
N PRO A 199 -4.29 11.76 3.74
CA PRO A 199 -4.19 12.26 2.37
C PRO A 199 -4.17 11.14 1.34
N ASN A 200 -3.51 10.03 1.62
CA ASN A 200 -3.46 8.87 0.72
C ASN A 200 -4.84 8.22 0.54
N ALA A 201 -5.58 8.07 1.65
CA ALA A 201 -6.93 7.51 1.63
C ALA A 201 -7.89 8.40 0.84
N LEU A 202 -7.84 9.72 1.05
CA LEU A 202 -8.64 10.69 0.30
C LEU A 202 -8.28 10.69 -1.18
N PHE A 203 -6.99 10.60 -1.51
CA PHE A 203 -6.53 10.54 -2.90
C PHE A 203 -6.99 9.24 -3.59
N ALA A 204 -6.90 8.11 -2.91
CA ALA A 204 -7.41 6.84 -3.43
C ALA A 204 -8.93 6.90 -3.68
N GLU A 205 -9.69 7.47 -2.75
CA GLU A 205 -11.13 7.62 -2.91
C GLU A 205 -11.50 8.58 -4.05
N TRP A 206 -10.77 9.68 -4.19
CA TRP A 206 -10.94 10.61 -5.30
C TRP A 206 -10.70 9.94 -6.66
N ILE A 207 -9.62 9.14 -6.78
CA ILE A 207 -9.32 8.35 -7.98
C ILE A 207 -10.44 7.37 -8.30
N ILE A 208 -10.93 6.63 -7.30
CA ILE A 208 -11.99 5.64 -7.46
C ILE A 208 -13.28 6.30 -7.94
N ARG A 209 -13.68 7.43 -7.33
CA ARG A 209 -14.90 8.17 -7.71
C ARG A 209 -14.84 8.79 -9.10
N ARG A 210 -13.64 9.17 -9.56
CA ARG A 210 -13.45 9.65 -10.94
C ARG A 210 -13.47 8.53 -11.99
N GLY A 211 -13.76 7.29 -11.59
CA GLY A 211 -13.80 6.16 -12.50
C GLY A 211 -12.43 5.85 -13.10
N TRP A 212 -11.36 6.17 -12.37
CA TRP A 212 -10.00 5.89 -12.82
C TRP A 212 -9.87 4.42 -13.20
N ARG A 213 -9.62 4.19 -14.46
CA ARG A 213 -9.20 2.89 -14.96
C ARG A 213 -7.67 2.92 -14.98
N PRO A 214 -6.98 1.89 -14.46
CA PRO A 214 -5.54 1.80 -14.62
C PRO A 214 -5.19 2.02 -16.09
N VAL A 215 -4.15 2.78 -16.36
CA VAL A 215 -3.70 3.21 -17.73
C VAL A 215 -3.59 2.04 -18.73
N TYR A 216 -3.80 0.83 -18.27
CA TYR A 216 -3.64 -0.44 -18.98
C TYR A 216 -4.93 -1.26 -19.11
N VAL A 217 -6.12 -0.65 -19.03
CA VAL A 217 -7.37 -1.38 -19.29
C VAL A 217 -7.49 -1.60 -20.79
N LEU A 218 -7.61 -2.86 -21.18
CA LEU A 218 -7.95 -3.26 -22.54
C LEU A 218 -9.31 -2.69 -22.91
N PRO A 219 -9.58 -2.34 -24.19
CA PRO A 219 -10.88 -1.93 -24.67
C PRO A 219 -11.96 -2.96 -24.27
N ASP A 220 -13.18 -2.46 -24.00
CA ASP A 220 -14.34 -3.23 -23.50
C ASP A 220 -14.80 -4.38 -24.42
N SER A 221 -14.21 -4.52 -25.62
CA SER A 221 -14.45 -5.61 -26.58
C SER A 221 -14.07 -7.02 -26.07
N PHE A 222 -13.39 -7.11 -24.93
CA PHE A 222 -13.00 -8.40 -24.32
C PHE A 222 -13.85 -8.82 -23.12
N GLU A 223 -14.78 -7.99 -22.65
CA GLU A 223 -15.71 -8.37 -21.57
C GLU A 223 -16.94 -9.14 -22.08
N SER A 224 -17.31 -8.99 -23.36
CA SER A 224 -18.50 -9.63 -23.94
C SER A 224 -18.30 -11.09 -24.40
N SER A 225 -17.08 -11.62 -24.39
CA SER A 225 -16.77 -13.01 -24.79
C SER A 225 -16.50 -13.96 -23.64
N ALA A 226 -16.90 -13.62 -22.42
CA ALA A 226 -16.67 -14.42 -21.21
C ALA A 226 -17.96 -14.69 -20.41
N ILE A 227 -19.07 -14.93 -21.14
CA ILE A 227 -20.28 -15.57 -20.60
C ILE A 227 -20.32 -17.02 -21.07
#